data_b16190954099c71aa56f4d9d4a6bb1d9
#
_entry.id   b16190954099c71aa56f4d9d4a6bb1d9
#
_cell.length_a   1.000
_cell.length_b   1.000
_cell.length_c   1.000
_cell.angle_alpha   90.00
_cell.angle_beta   90.00
_cell.angle_gamma   90.00
#
_symmetry.space_group_name_H-M   'P 1'
#
loop_
_entity.id
_entity.type
_entity.pdbx_description
1 polymer ?
#
loop_
_entity_poly.entity_id
_entity_poly.type
_entity_poly.pdbx_seq_one_letter_code
_entity_poly.pdbx_strand_id
1 'polypeptide(L)'
;MEQEGFDCVFSNDHDKYANQTYKAWFGDANHSEKSLFDVDVENEIASHDVLCGGFPCQPFSNAGKKLGFDDQHQGNLFFRIADIAKSKSPKVIFLENVRTLLTHDSGYTFQRINRELDEDYLPAYQIINS
;
A
#
# COMPACT_ATOMS: atom_id res chain seq x y z
N MET A 1 -1.71 -4.91 16.17
CA MET A 1 -0.46 -4.13 16.23
C MET A 1 -0.38 -3.27 17.50
N GLU A 2 -1.39 -2.52 17.89
CA GLU A 2 -1.35 -1.73 19.16
C GLU A 2 -1.12 -2.61 20.40
N GLN A 3 -1.68 -3.81 20.44
CA GLN A 3 -1.41 -4.79 21.53
C GLN A 3 0.07 -5.21 21.61
N GLU A 4 0.82 -5.03 20.55
CA GLU A 4 2.27 -5.33 20.44
C GLU A 4 3.16 -4.10 20.63
N GLY A 5 2.58 -2.99 21.11
CA GLY A 5 3.30 -1.75 21.42
C GLY A 5 3.58 -0.84 20.22
N PHE A 6 2.80 -0.97 19.14
CA PHE A 6 2.85 -0.03 18.01
C PHE A 6 1.78 1.05 18.16
N ASP A 7 2.14 2.30 17.94
CA ASP A 7 1.22 3.42 17.87
C ASP A 7 0.82 3.67 16.40
N CYS A 8 -0.49 3.75 16.12
CA CYS A 8 -1.00 4.10 14.81
C CYS A 8 -0.94 5.61 14.62
N VAL A 9 -0.04 6.10 13.78
CA VAL A 9 0.12 7.54 13.51
C VAL A 9 -0.67 8.02 12.29
N PHE A 10 -1.07 7.10 11.42
CA PHE A 10 -1.93 7.37 10.26
C PHE A 10 -2.61 6.08 9.79
N SER A 11 -3.86 6.17 9.43
CA SER A 11 -4.61 5.11 8.75
C SER A 11 -5.49 5.71 7.66
N ASN A 12 -5.76 4.93 6.62
CA ASN A 12 -6.57 5.39 5.50
C ASN A 12 -7.37 4.25 4.88
N ASP A 13 -8.62 4.54 4.62
CA ASP A 13 -9.48 3.79 3.72
C ASP A 13 -10.50 4.76 3.11
N HIS A 14 -10.96 4.54 1.88
CA HIS A 14 -11.97 5.38 1.25
C HIS A 14 -13.35 4.69 1.21
N ASP A 15 -13.45 3.41 1.57
CA ASP A 15 -14.73 2.70 1.64
C ASP A 15 -15.51 3.11 2.88
N LYS A 16 -16.75 3.53 2.66
CA LYS A 16 -17.65 4.01 3.72
C LYS A 16 -17.87 2.99 4.84
N TYR A 17 -18.03 1.72 4.48
CA TYR A 17 -18.35 0.67 5.46
C TYR A 17 -17.10 0.22 6.23
N ALA A 18 -15.96 0.15 5.54
CA ALA A 18 -14.67 -0.08 6.18
C ALA A 18 -14.37 1.02 7.21
N ASN A 19 -14.59 2.29 6.84
CA ASN A 19 -14.42 3.44 7.74
C ASN A 19 -15.32 3.39 8.95
N GLN A 20 -16.61 3.02 8.81
CA GLN A 20 -17.51 2.86 9.94
C GLN A 20 -17.04 1.77 10.91
N THR A 21 -16.58 0.63 10.38
CA THR A 21 -16.06 -0.48 11.18
C THR A 21 -14.77 -0.07 11.88
N TYR A 22 -13.84 0.53 11.15
CA TYR A 22 -12.57 1.00 11.71
C TYR A 22 -12.76 1.96 12.87
N LYS A 23 -13.60 2.99 12.67
CA LYS A 23 -13.88 4.00 13.72
C LYS A 23 -14.57 3.41 14.96
N ALA A 24 -15.45 2.42 14.77
CA ALA A 24 -16.12 1.75 15.88
C ALA A 24 -15.13 0.95 16.76
N TRP A 25 -14.02 0.46 16.19
CA TRP A 25 -13.04 -0.36 16.90
C TRP A 25 -11.84 0.43 17.41
N PHE A 26 -11.37 1.41 16.64
CA PHE A 26 -10.11 2.12 16.89
C PHE A 26 -10.27 3.63 17.08
N GLY A 27 -11.48 4.16 16.94
CA GLY A 27 -11.70 5.60 16.92
C GLY A 27 -11.36 6.25 15.57
N ASP A 28 -11.42 7.56 15.51
CA ASP A 28 -11.18 8.36 14.30
C ASP A 28 -9.89 9.20 14.36
N ALA A 29 -9.17 9.15 15.48
CA ALA A 29 -7.88 9.82 15.61
C ALA A 29 -6.91 9.23 14.58
N ASN A 30 -6.24 10.10 13.80
CA ASN A 30 -5.28 9.69 12.77
C ASN A 30 -5.88 8.87 11.61
N HIS A 31 -7.22 8.87 11.43
CA HIS A 31 -7.88 8.16 10.33
C HIS A 31 -8.36 9.11 9.23
N SER A 32 -7.94 8.84 8.00
CA SER A 32 -8.35 9.58 6.80
C SER A 32 -9.31 8.75 5.96
N GLU A 33 -10.46 9.33 5.62
CA GLU A 33 -11.47 8.73 4.71
C GLU A 33 -11.32 9.19 3.25
N LYS A 34 -10.30 9.99 2.97
CA LYS A 34 -9.99 10.46 1.62
C LYS A 34 -9.54 9.30 0.73
N SER A 35 -9.68 9.44 -0.58
CA SER A 35 -8.86 8.62 -1.49
C SER A 35 -7.38 8.81 -1.15
N LEU A 36 -6.60 7.74 -1.14
CA LEU A 36 -5.16 7.84 -0.86
C LEU A 36 -4.43 8.75 -1.88
N PHE A 37 -5.00 8.92 -3.07
CA PHE A 37 -4.49 9.85 -4.09
C PHE A 37 -4.69 11.32 -3.73
N ASP A 38 -5.66 11.64 -2.87
CA ASP A 38 -5.98 12.98 -2.40
C ASP A 38 -5.29 13.33 -1.07
N VAL A 39 -4.56 12.38 -0.48
CA VAL A 39 -3.80 12.60 0.76
C VAL A 39 -2.51 13.36 0.44
N ASP A 40 -2.25 14.44 1.14
CA ASP A 40 -0.94 15.12 1.09
C ASP A 40 0.07 14.34 1.94
N VAL A 41 0.94 13.58 1.26
CA VAL A 41 1.91 12.69 1.91
C VAL A 41 2.81 13.46 2.86
N GLU A 42 3.25 14.65 2.48
CA GLU A 42 4.21 15.42 3.28
C GLU A 42 3.60 15.98 4.55
N ASN A 43 2.37 16.47 4.47
CA ASN A 43 1.74 17.22 5.56
C ASN A 43 0.74 16.40 6.38
N GLU A 44 0.11 15.37 5.79
CA GLU A 44 -0.92 14.57 6.47
C GLU A 44 -0.37 13.24 7.03
N ILE A 45 0.72 12.70 6.48
CA ILE A 45 1.31 11.45 6.97
C ILE A 45 2.53 11.75 7.84
N ALA A 46 2.43 11.45 9.13
CA ALA A 46 3.56 11.58 10.04
C ALA A 46 4.69 10.58 9.71
N SER A 47 5.92 10.87 10.15
CA SER A 47 7.03 9.93 10.10
C SER A 47 6.70 8.67 10.90
N HIS A 48 7.04 7.50 10.37
CA HIS A 48 6.70 6.22 10.98
C HIS A 48 7.77 5.16 10.68
N ASP A 49 7.85 4.14 11.52
CA ASP A 49 8.80 3.04 11.37
C ASP A 49 8.27 1.89 10.51
N VAL A 50 6.95 1.70 10.47
CA VAL A 50 6.31 0.59 9.78
C VAL A 50 5.19 1.12 8.88
N LEU A 51 5.24 0.79 7.61
CA LEU A 51 4.18 1.03 6.63
C LEU A 51 3.45 -0.29 6.32
N CYS A 52 2.15 -0.34 6.59
CA CYS A 52 1.31 -1.48 6.22
C CYS A 52 0.36 -1.07 5.10
N GLY A 53 0.20 -1.91 4.08
CA GLY A 53 -0.72 -1.62 2.99
C GLY A 53 -1.22 -2.87 2.26
N GLY A 54 -2.50 -2.84 1.88
CA GLY A 54 -3.10 -3.77 0.92
C GLY A 54 -3.46 -3.02 -0.37
N PHE A 55 -3.38 -3.69 -1.50
CA PHE A 55 -3.70 -3.10 -2.81
C PHE A 55 -4.29 -4.15 -3.75
N PRO A 56 -5.19 -3.77 -4.70
CA PRO A 56 -5.77 -4.71 -5.65
C PRO A 56 -4.75 -5.16 -6.69
N CYS A 57 -4.81 -6.44 -7.09
CA CYS A 57 -3.93 -7.03 -8.09
C CYS A 57 -4.26 -6.60 -9.54
N GLN A 58 -5.51 -6.20 -9.81
CA GLN A 58 -6.06 -5.98 -11.15
C GLN A 58 -5.44 -4.83 -11.99
N PRO A 59 -5.03 -3.68 -11.43
CA PRO A 59 -4.50 -2.57 -12.23
C PRO A 59 -3.22 -2.88 -13.03
N PHE A 60 -2.50 -3.93 -12.68
CA PHE A 60 -1.26 -4.31 -13.39
C PHE A 60 -1.52 -4.99 -14.74
N SER A 61 -2.69 -5.63 -14.95
CA SER A 61 -3.01 -6.37 -16.19
C SER A 61 -3.31 -5.48 -17.39
N ASN A 62 -3.74 -4.23 -17.17
CA ASN A 62 -4.03 -3.27 -18.24
C ASN A 62 -2.78 -2.54 -18.75
N ALA A 63 -1.64 -2.68 -18.07
CA ALA A 63 -0.37 -2.04 -18.40
C ALA A 63 0.30 -2.57 -19.67
N GLY A 64 -0.09 -3.74 -20.17
CA GLY A 64 0.47 -4.36 -21.38
C GLY A 64 -0.06 -3.83 -22.71
N LYS A 65 -1.11 -3.01 -22.71
CA LYS A 65 -1.75 -2.51 -23.94
C LYS A 65 -1.79 -0.98 -24.00
N LYS A 66 -0.72 -0.37 -24.52
CA LYS A 66 -0.72 0.92 -25.24
C LYS A 66 -0.90 2.25 -24.49
N LEU A 67 -0.70 2.37 -23.20
CA LEU A 67 -0.60 3.69 -22.57
C LEU A 67 0.81 3.87 -21.99
N GLY A 68 1.39 5.04 -22.20
CA GLY A 68 2.76 5.34 -21.83
C GLY A 68 3.02 5.24 -20.32
N PHE A 69 4.27 5.13 -19.93
CA PHE A 69 4.74 4.89 -18.57
C PHE A 69 4.19 5.87 -17.51
N ASP A 70 3.86 7.10 -17.91
CA ASP A 70 3.43 8.17 -16.99
C ASP A 70 1.97 8.03 -16.53
N ASP A 71 1.05 7.49 -17.34
CA ASP A 71 -0.35 7.32 -16.95
C ASP A 71 -0.61 6.15 -16.00
N GLN A 72 0.33 5.19 -15.91
CA GLN A 72 0.17 3.99 -15.08
C GLN A 72 0.45 4.25 -13.60
N HIS A 73 1.27 5.25 -13.27
CA HIS A 73 1.56 5.62 -11.89
C HIS A 73 0.37 6.30 -11.20
N GLN A 74 -0.42 7.07 -11.91
CA GLN A 74 -1.46 7.92 -11.33
C GLN A 74 -2.72 7.15 -10.87
N GLY A 75 -2.95 5.93 -11.33
CA GLY A 75 -4.16 5.15 -11.02
C GLY A 75 -3.94 3.86 -10.23
N ASN A 76 -2.70 3.50 -9.89
CA ASN A 76 -2.38 2.26 -9.21
C ASN A 76 -1.99 2.49 -7.75
N LEU A 77 -2.81 1.95 -6.84
CA LEU A 77 -2.64 2.11 -5.40
C LEU A 77 -1.26 1.63 -4.89
N PHE A 78 -0.68 0.59 -5.50
CA PHE A 78 0.66 0.14 -5.15
C PHE A 78 1.71 1.25 -5.35
N PHE A 79 1.69 1.95 -6.48
CA PHE A 79 2.65 3.03 -6.72
C PHE A 79 2.46 4.18 -5.74
N ARG A 80 1.21 4.46 -5.34
CA ARG A 80 0.97 5.46 -4.30
C ARG A 80 1.53 5.04 -2.94
N ILE A 81 1.45 3.76 -2.58
CA ILE A 81 2.10 3.20 -1.40
C ILE A 81 3.64 3.30 -1.52
N ALA A 82 4.19 3.00 -2.70
CA ALA A 82 5.63 3.16 -2.96
C ALA A 82 6.10 4.62 -2.84
N ASP A 83 5.30 5.60 -3.31
CA ASP A 83 5.59 7.03 -3.13
C ASP A 83 5.64 7.42 -1.65
N ILE A 84 4.70 6.91 -0.84
CA ILE A 84 4.70 7.14 0.61
C ILE A 84 5.96 6.52 1.23
N ALA A 85 6.33 5.30 0.83
CA ALA A 85 7.53 4.64 1.31
C ALA A 85 8.79 5.45 0.97
N LYS A 86 8.92 5.95 -0.26
CA LYS A 86 10.05 6.80 -0.69
C LYS A 86 10.10 8.12 0.08
N SER A 87 8.95 8.77 0.30
CA SER A 87 8.87 10.05 1.01
C SER A 87 9.18 9.91 2.51
N LYS A 88 8.64 8.87 3.16
CA LYS A 88 8.72 8.72 4.63
C LYS A 88 9.83 7.78 5.09
N SER A 89 10.39 6.97 4.20
CA SER A 89 11.50 6.04 4.48
C SER A 89 11.27 5.16 5.72
N PRO A 90 10.12 4.45 5.83
CA PRO A 90 9.87 3.55 6.96
C PRO A 90 10.94 2.45 7.02
N LYS A 91 11.24 1.93 8.20
CA LYS A 91 12.21 0.83 8.38
C LYS A 91 11.70 -0.50 7.81
N VAL A 92 10.38 -0.68 7.82
CA VAL A 92 9.72 -1.91 7.36
C VAL A 92 8.48 -1.55 6.55
N ILE A 93 8.31 -2.22 5.40
CA ILE A 93 7.09 -2.18 4.61
C ILE A 93 6.45 -3.57 4.68
N PHE A 94 5.19 -3.62 5.09
CA PHE A 94 4.40 -4.85 5.15
C PHE A 94 3.23 -4.75 4.16
N LEU A 95 3.31 -5.52 3.07
CA LEU A 95 2.30 -5.53 2.01
C LEU A 95 1.50 -6.83 2.06
N GLU A 96 0.18 -6.72 1.98
CA GLU A 96 -0.75 -7.84 1.87
C GLU A 96 -1.34 -7.91 0.47
N ASN A 97 -1.48 -9.12 -0.06
CA ASN A 97 -2.18 -9.36 -1.31
C ASN A 97 -2.62 -10.82 -1.44
N VAL A 98 -3.48 -11.10 -2.41
CA VAL A 98 -3.92 -12.47 -2.69
C VAL A 98 -2.78 -13.31 -3.29
N ARG A 99 -2.78 -14.62 -3.00
CA ARG A 99 -1.75 -15.57 -3.48
C ARG A 99 -1.52 -15.51 -4.99
N THR A 100 -2.54 -15.22 -5.76
CA THR A 100 -2.46 -15.13 -7.23
C THR A 100 -1.54 -14.00 -7.71
N LEU A 101 -1.14 -13.06 -6.85
CA LEU A 101 -0.16 -12.03 -7.19
C LEU A 101 1.17 -12.63 -7.69
N LEU A 102 1.60 -13.76 -7.12
CA LEU A 102 2.86 -14.42 -7.49
C LEU A 102 2.86 -14.96 -8.93
N THR A 103 1.69 -15.33 -9.44
CA THR A 103 1.52 -15.89 -10.80
C THR A 103 0.85 -14.93 -11.76
N HIS A 104 0.38 -13.78 -11.28
CA HIS A 104 -0.29 -12.77 -12.08
C HIS A 104 0.62 -12.27 -13.20
N ASP A 105 0.07 -12.25 -14.44
CA ASP A 105 0.82 -11.90 -15.63
C ASP A 105 2.16 -12.68 -15.75
N SER A 106 2.08 -14.00 -15.58
CA SER A 106 3.27 -14.90 -15.60
C SER A 106 4.37 -14.50 -14.60
N GLY A 107 3.99 -13.90 -13.46
CA GLY A 107 4.92 -13.45 -12.41
C GLY A 107 5.49 -12.04 -12.63
N TYR A 108 5.19 -11.40 -13.76
CA TYR A 108 5.71 -10.07 -14.08
C TYR A 108 5.28 -9.01 -13.05
N THR A 109 4.03 -9.07 -12.59
CA THR A 109 3.50 -8.13 -11.58
C THR A 109 4.32 -8.18 -10.29
N PHE A 110 4.59 -9.37 -9.76
CA PHE A 110 5.39 -9.55 -8.54
C PHE A 110 6.83 -9.06 -8.72
N GLN A 111 7.45 -9.38 -9.87
CA GLN A 111 8.80 -8.89 -10.19
C GLN A 111 8.85 -7.36 -10.26
N ARG A 112 7.81 -6.73 -10.80
CA ARG A 112 7.73 -5.28 -10.89
C ARG A 112 7.60 -4.62 -9.51
N ILE A 113 6.77 -5.19 -8.62
CA ILE A 113 6.65 -4.73 -7.24
C ILE A 113 8.00 -4.80 -6.52
N ASN A 114 8.69 -5.93 -6.64
CA ASN A 114 10.01 -6.10 -6.03
C ASN A 114 11.01 -5.06 -6.57
N ARG A 115 11.07 -4.86 -7.88
CA ARG A 115 11.97 -3.89 -8.50
C ARG A 115 11.71 -2.45 -8.05
N GLU A 116 10.44 -2.08 -7.82
CA GLU A 116 10.08 -0.74 -7.38
C GLU A 116 10.57 -0.45 -5.95
N LEU A 117 10.71 -1.48 -5.12
CA LEU A 117 11.13 -1.37 -3.73
C LEU A 117 12.60 -1.78 -3.49
N ASP A 118 13.26 -2.43 -4.46
CA ASP A 118 14.58 -3.07 -4.31
C ASP A 118 15.74 -2.07 -4.12
N GLU A 119 15.54 -0.80 -4.49
CA GLU A 119 16.56 0.24 -4.28
C GLU A 119 16.77 0.55 -2.78
N ASP A 120 15.70 0.45 -1.97
CA ASP A 120 15.70 0.87 -0.56
C ASP A 120 15.43 -0.28 0.41
N TYR A 121 14.83 -1.39 -0.05
CA TYR A 121 14.35 -2.49 0.79
C TYR A 121 14.76 -3.85 0.27
N LEU A 122 15.01 -4.78 1.18
CA LEU A 122 15.26 -6.18 0.87
C LEU A 122 13.93 -6.96 0.92
N PRO A 123 13.32 -7.33 -0.23
CA PRO A 123 12.02 -7.98 -0.25
C PRO A 123 12.09 -9.44 0.20
N ALA A 124 11.11 -9.85 1.00
CA ALA A 124 10.83 -11.24 1.37
C ALA A 124 9.33 -11.50 1.28
N TYR A 125 8.91 -12.73 1.01
CA TYR A 125 7.50 -13.05 0.97
C TYR A 125 7.20 -14.40 1.63
N GLN A 126 5.96 -14.54 2.12
CA GLN A 126 5.44 -15.79 2.67
C GLN A 126 3.98 -15.97 2.25
N ILE A 127 3.61 -17.21 1.90
CA ILE A 127 2.21 -17.57 1.68
C ILE A 127 1.62 -17.98 3.02
N ILE A 128 0.58 -17.27 3.45
CA ILE A 128 -0.17 -17.56 4.67
C ILE A 128 -1.54 -18.11 4.25
N ASN A 129 -1.90 -19.28 4.75
CA ASN A 129 -3.23 -19.85 4.59
C ASN A 129 -4.03 -19.50 5.85
N SER A 130 -5.15 -18.82 5.66
CA SER A 130 -6.15 -18.57 6.69
C SER A 130 -7.19 -19.67 6.70
#